data_b49bf0e04d984deef69873d9343d584d
#
_entry.id   b49bf0e04d984deef69873d9343d584d
#
_cell.length_a   1.000
_cell.length_b   1.000
_cell.length_c   1.000
_cell.angle_alpha   90.00
_cell.angle_beta   90.00
_cell.angle_gamma   90.00
#
_symmetry.space_group_name_H-M   'P 1'
#
loop_
_entity.id
_entity.type
_entity.pdbx_description
1 polymer ?
#
loop_
_entity_poly.entity_id
_entity_poly.type
_entity_poly.pdbx_seq_one_letter_code
_entity_poly.pdbx_strand_id
1 'polypeptide(L)'
;MNIEWIMKRYVSILIFALCSLFLIPIQAQDSVKVARRAAAKSHLQQHFKPYGFIRNYFTYDSRESISGTGDLYNYQPKDENWNQTPEEAAVSGVERQDLNAQGTFRFLALTTRVGVNIVDYKWRGMEFSGKIEADFFAGLSGTVHKVGGVAQLRLRQAYVTLAWDSLKMGKDFARIDLTIGQTWHPMAADLCDVIALNSGAPFGPFNRSPLVKLDARLGKYITLTAAGLWQTQYMSTGPDGSTAEYMLYGKTPEAYFGLSVHDKGWIAHAGVDVVSISPRHQGTIIGNDGSEVAVKVNDRITTVSPFAYLQYKKGEFSFKAKTIFAEAGEHMNLDGGYGVSKVNEDGSWEYTPIRTSSTWVSIVYGGKVGAQEDKHPQKLQGILFGGYIKSFGTKDALFDAEGDGIADMIYTARPKNTNQVWRLSPTLLYTVGKFQLGLEYEITSVQYGRGGVNAATGLADSGLHWVTNHRIQFMTKFNF
;
A
#
# COMPACT_ATOMS: atom_id res chain seq x y z
N MET A 1 27.64 10.24 28.02
CA MET A 1 28.25 10.18 26.67
C MET A 1 27.08 10.14 25.70
N ASN A 2 26.93 11.17 24.86
CA ASN A 2 25.68 11.53 24.19
C ASN A 2 25.45 10.63 22.94
N ILE A 3 24.45 9.77 22.98
CA ILE A 3 24.10 8.80 21.93
C ILE A 3 23.80 9.51 20.59
N GLU A 4 23.27 10.73 20.64
CA GLU A 4 23.02 11.57 19.45
C GLU A 4 24.29 11.94 18.65
N TRP A 5 25.41 12.16 19.36
CA TRP A 5 26.68 12.49 18.74
C TRP A 5 27.31 11.26 18.05
N ILE A 6 27.13 10.08 18.64
CA ILE A 6 27.59 8.81 18.07
C ILE A 6 26.78 8.47 16.80
N MET A 7 25.44 8.60 16.83
CA MET A 7 24.59 8.34 15.66
C MET A 7 24.90 9.29 14.49
N LYS A 8 25.06 10.60 14.76
CA LYS A 8 25.41 11.58 13.70
C LYS A 8 26.73 11.24 13.01
N ARG A 9 27.72 10.76 13.76
CA ARG A 9 29.03 10.42 13.23
C ARG A 9 29.02 9.15 12.36
N TYR A 10 28.26 8.12 12.74
CA TYR A 10 28.15 6.88 11.95
C TYR A 10 27.26 7.03 10.72
N VAL A 11 26.19 7.82 10.79
CA VAL A 11 25.36 8.16 9.62
C VAL A 11 26.16 8.98 8.61
N SER A 12 26.96 9.94 9.05
CA SER A 12 27.84 10.71 8.16
C SER A 12 28.91 9.84 7.50
N ILE A 13 29.47 8.87 8.23
CA ILE A 13 30.47 7.93 7.69
C ILE A 13 29.83 6.99 6.66
N LEU A 14 28.59 6.53 6.89
CA LEU A 14 27.88 5.67 5.97
C LEU A 14 27.50 6.41 4.67
N ILE A 15 27.07 7.66 4.76
CA ILE A 15 26.78 8.53 3.63
C ILE A 15 28.07 8.86 2.87
N PHE A 16 29.17 9.14 3.58
CA PHE A 16 30.47 9.41 2.95
C PHE A 16 31.04 8.15 2.27
N ALA A 17 30.86 6.97 2.85
CA ALA A 17 31.26 5.70 2.24
C ALA A 17 30.41 5.37 1.00
N LEU A 18 29.13 5.70 0.97
CA LEU A 18 28.25 5.58 -0.20
C LEU A 18 28.58 6.61 -1.29
N CYS A 19 28.93 7.84 -0.92
CA CYS A 19 29.34 8.87 -1.86
C CYS A 19 30.78 8.68 -2.39
N SER A 20 31.68 8.16 -1.57
CA SER A 20 33.09 7.91 -1.98
C SER A 20 33.22 6.76 -2.98
N LEU A 21 32.22 5.89 -3.11
CA LEU A 21 32.16 4.89 -4.18
C LEU A 21 31.96 5.50 -5.58
N PHE A 22 31.62 6.79 -5.67
CA PHE A 22 31.39 7.51 -6.94
C PHE A 22 32.50 8.51 -7.33
N LEU A 23 33.49 8.75 -6.47
CA LEU A 23 34.54 9.75 -6.71
C LEU A 23 35.94 9.16 -6.49
N ILE A 24 36.46 8.43 -7.48
CA ILE A 24 37.90 8.08 -7.55
C ILE A 24 38.46 8.71 -8.81
N PRO A 25 39.39 9.69 -8.71
CA PRO A 25 40.09 10.21 -9.85
C PRO A 25 41.07 9.16 -10.37
N ILE A 26 41.09 8.96 -11.71
CA ILE A 26 41.95 8.04 -12.40
C ILE A 26 43.37 8.69 -12.50
N GLN A 27 44.30 8.20 -11.72
CA GLN A 27 45.72 8.37 -12.01
C GLN A 27 46.30 7.03 -12.46
N ALA A 28 46.98 7.06 -13.59
CA ALA A 28 47.59 5.91 -14.24
C ALA A 28 48.76 5.38 -13.40
N GLN A 29 48.62 4.17 -12.84
CA GLN A 29 49.77 3.40 -12.34
C GLN A 29 49.51 1.91 -12.45
N ASP A 30 50.47 1.19 -13.04
CA ASP A 30 50.67 -0.26 -13.10
C ASP A 30 49.58 -1.13 -13.73
N SER A 31 49.92 -1.76 -14.84
CA SER A 31 49.09 -2.68 -15.62
C SER A 31 48.45 -3.79 -14.77
N VAL A 32 49.12 -4.28 -13.74
CA VAL A 32 48.62 -5.32 -12.80
C VAL A 32 47.54 -4.76 -11.86
N LYS A 33 47.70 -3.50 -11.40
CA LYS A 33 46.65 -2.85 -10.57
C LYS A 33 45.43 -2.49 -11.40
N VAL A 34 45.62 -2.10 -12.66
CA VAL A 34 44.54 -1.83 -13.62
C VAL A 34 43.75 -3.10 -13.93
N ALA A 35 44.44 -4.22 -14.18
CA ALA A 35 43.77 -5.51 -14.41
C ALA A 35 43.00 -6.01 -13.19
N ARG A 36 43.53 -5.92 -11.96
CA ARG A 36 42.85 -6.24 -10.73
C ARG A 36 41.67 -5.32 -10.44
N ARG A 37 41.78 -4.01 -10.71
CA ARG A 37 40.66 -3.06 -10.59
C ARG A 37 39.59 -3.31 -11.65
N ALA A 38 39.95 -3.63 -12.90
CA ALA A 38 39.00 -4.01 -13.93
C ALA A 38 38.26 -5.31 -13.61
N ALA A 39 38.98 -6.32 -13.10
CA ALA A 39 38.37 -7.59 -12.64
C ALA A 39 37.42 -7.37 -11.43
N ALA A 40 37.81 -6.58 -10.44
CA ALA A 40 36.97 -6.22 -9.29
C ALA A 40 35.76 -5.38 -9.74
N LYS A 41 35.92 -4.46 -10.66
CA LYS A 41 34.82 -3.66 -11.24
C LYS A 41 33.86 -4.54 -12.04
N SER A 42 34.35 -5.50 -12.82
CA SER A 42 33.51 -6.45 -13.55
C SER A 42 32.74 -7.36 -12.60
N HIS A 43 33.39 -7.85 -11.53
CA HIS A 43 32.75 -8.67 -10.49
C HIS A 43 31.64 -7.90 -9.74
N LEU A 44 31.92 -6.66 -9.31
CA LEU A 44 30.90 -5.83 -8.67
C LEU A 44 29.73 -5.55 -9.63
N GLN A 45 30.00 -5.22 -10.89
CA GLN A 45 28.96 -4.98 -11.90
C GLN A 45 28.17 -6.23 -12.25
N GLN A 46 28.73 -7.41 -12.09
CA GLN A 46 28.05 -8.66 -12.31
C GLN A 46 26.97 -8.92 -11.23
N HIS A 47 27.28 -8.64 -9.97
CA HIS A 47 26.41 -8.97 -8.87
C HIS A 47 25.51 -7.82 -8.40
N PHE A 48 25.95 -6.57 -8.57
CA PHE A 48 25.19 -5.39 -8.14
C PHE A 48 24.60 -4.67 -9.37
N LYS A 49 23.29 -4.66 -9.48
CA LYS A 49 22.54 -4.03 -10.58
C LYS A 49 21.80 -2.80 -10.04
N PRO A 50 22.44 -1.60 -10.08
CA PRO A 50 21.75 -0.37 -9.71
C PRO A 50 20.65 -0.05 -10.72
N TYR A 51 19.59 0.55 -10.25
CA TYR A 51 18.47 1.04 -11.04
C TYR A 51 17.80 2.20 -10.35
N GLY A 52 17.03 2.96 -11.11
CA GLY A 52 16.25 4.03 -10.54
C GLY A 52 15.39 4.75 -11.58
N PHE A 53 14.68 5.74 -11.09
CA PHE A 53 13.97 6.67 -11.95
C PHE A 53 13.75 8.01 -11.26
N ILE A 54 13.70 9.07 -12.05
CA ILE A 54 13.17 10.38 -11.67
C ILE A 54 11.74 10.44 -12.18
N ARG A 55 10.80 10.84 -11.31
CA ARG A 55 9.38 10.87 -11.65
C ARG A 55 8.71 12.09 -11.06
N ASN A 56 7.94 12.78 -11.90
CA ASN A 56 7.19 13.97 -11.52
C ASN A 56 5.72 13.81 -11.90
N TYR A 57 4.84 14.39 -11.12
CA TYR A 57 3.41 14.45 -11.36
C TYR A 57 2.88 15.86 -11.24
N PHE A 58 2.01 16.22 -12.19
CA PHE A 58 1.15 17.38 -12.14
C PHE A 58 -0.27 16.86 -11.98
N THR A 59 -0.97 17.31 -10.97
CA THR A 59 -2.30 16.78 -10.64
C THR A 59 -3.25 17.93 -10.35
N TYR A 60 -4.42 17.91 -10.99
CA TYR A 60 -5.55 18.75 -10.67
C TYR A 60 -6.70 17.89 -10.20
N ASP A 61 -7.31 18.27 -9.08
CA ASP A 61 -8.53 17.68 -8.53
C ASP A 61 -9.63 18.74 -8.53
N SER A 62 -10.86 18.37 -8.93
CA SER A 62 -12.02 19.29 -8.91
C SER A 62 -12.58 19.52 -7.52
N ARG A 63 -12.22 18.67 -6.55
CA ARG A 63 -12.70 18.68 -5.17
C ARG A 63 -11.61 18.27 -4.21
N GLU A 64 -11.66 18.75 -2.97
CA GLU A 64 -10.79 18.24 -1.91
C GLU A 64 -11.01 16.75 -1.69
N SER A 65 -9.91 16.04 -1.45
CA SER A 65 -9.91 14.58 -1.33
C SER A 65 -9.22 14.13 -0.05
N ILE A 66 -9.64 12.98 0.45
CA ILE A 66 -8.92 12.25 1.49
C ILE A 66 -7.70 11.65 0.84
N SER A 67 -6.56 12.15 1.24
CA SER A 67 -5.27 11.77 0.69
C SER A 67 -4.46 10.98 1.71
N GLY A 68 -3.52 10.19 1.22
CA GLY A 68 -2.57 9.48 2.06
C GLY A 68 -1.14 9.82 1.70
N THR A 69 -0.23 9.54 2.64
CA THR A 69 1.21 9.62 2.41
C THR A 69 1.65 11.00 1.90
N GLY A 70 1.18 12.06 2.59
CA GLY A 70 1.53 13.44 2.27
C GLY A 70 0.99 13.92 0.93
N ASP A 71 -0.28 13.70 0.69
CA ASP A 71 -1.00 14.04 -0.55
C ASP A 71 -0.51 13.33 -1.82
N LEU A 72 0.31 12.31 -1.69
CA LEU A 72 0.73 11.48 -2.82
C LEU A 72 -0.42 10.64 -3.39
N TYR A 73 -1.35 10.22 -2.54
CA TYR A 73 -2.46 9.36 -2.92
C TYR A 73 -3.77 10.10 -2.76
N ASN A 74 -4.65 9.94 -3.75
CA ASN A 74 -6.06 10.26 -3.63
C ASN A 74 -6.82 8.95 -3.39
N TYR A 75 -7.43 8.81 -2.22
CA TYR A 75 -8.27 7.66 -1.93
C TYR A 75 -9.70 7.90 -2.40
N GLN A 76 -10.30 8.99 -1.93
CA GLN A 76 -11.69 9.33 -2.20
C GLN A 76 -11.95 10.83 -1.98
N PRO A 77 -12.93 11.45 -2.68
CA PRO A 77 -13.33 12.82 -2.39
C PRO A 77 -13.83 12.95 -0.95
N LYS A 78 -13.54 14.09 -0.31
CA LYS A 78 -14.14 14.42 0.99
C LYS A 78 -15.64 14.58 0.86
N ASP A 79 -16.36 14.21 1.91
CA ASP A 79 -17.80 14.41 2.02
C ASP A 79 -18.19 15.90 1.88
N GLU A 80 -19.47 16.18 1.73
CA GLU A 80 -20.01 17.54 1.76
C GLU A 80 -19.73 18.20 3.11
N ASN A 81 -19.32 19.47 3.06
CA ASN A 81 -19.10 20.31 4.23
C ASN A 81 -19.80 21.66 4.02
N TRP A 82 -21.08 21.67 4.29
CA TRP A 82 -21.89 22.86 4.10
C TRP A 82 -21.59 23.90 5.16
N ASN A 83 -21.41 25.17 4.72
CA ASN A 83 -21.16 26.30 5.61
C ASN A 83 -22.34 26.61 6.54
N GLN A 84 -23.54 26.18 6.18
CA GLN A 84 -24.79 26.41 6.94
C GLN A 84 -25.88 25.43 6.47
N THR A 85 -26.90 25.24 7.31
CA THR A 85 -28.10 24.49 6.94
C THR A 85 -28.99 25.31 5.98
N PRO A 86 -29.98 24.69 5.30
CA PRO A 86 -30.93 25.43 4.47
C PRO A 86 -31.69 26.52 5.25
N GLU A 87 -32.06 26.23 6.50
CA GLU A 87 -32.77 27.16 7.40
C GLU A 87 -31.91 28.35 7.79
N GLU A 88 -30.64 28.11 8.15
CA GLU A 88 -29.68 29.18 8.47
C GLU A 88 -29.41 30.05 7.25
N ALA A 89 -29.34 29.48 6.04
CA ALA A 89 -29.15 30.21 4.79
C ALA A 89 -30.36 31.17 4.51
N ALA A 90 -31.56 30.67 4.78
CA ALA A 90 -32.77 31.47 4.62
C ALA A 90 -32.80 32.67 5.59
N VAL A 91 -32.25 32.52 6.79
CA VAL A 91 -32.17 33.58 7.80
C VAL A 91 -31.02 34.56 7.53
N SER A 92 -29.84 34.02 7.23
CA SER A 92 -28.62 34.84 7.04
C SER A 92 -28.58 35.58 5.71
N GLY A 93 -29.34 35.12 4.72
CA GLY A 93 -29.28 35.65 3.34
C GLY A 93 -27.96 35.33 2.62
N VAL A 94 -27.09 34.51 3.20
CA VAL A 94 -25.84 34.06 2.59
C VAL A 94 -26.08 32.76 1.82
N GLU A 95 -25.50 32.67 0.63
CA GLU A 95 -25.60 31.44 -0.18
C GLU A 95 -24.99 30.24 0.52
N ARG A 96 -25.68 29.11 0.45
CA ARG A 96 -25.20 27.84 0.96
C ARG A 96 -24.10 27.28 0.05
N GLN A 97 -22.94 26.98 0.62
CA GLN A 97 -21.77 26.52 -0.12
C GLN A 97 -21.17 25.28 0.53
N ASP A 98 -20.78 24.32 -0.31
CA ASP A 98 -19.98 23.18 0.12
C ASP A 98 -18.50 23.54 0.12
N LEU A 99 -17.92 23.70 1.31
CA LEU A 99 -16.53 24.15 1.51
C LEU A 99 -15.50 23.14 1.02
N ASN A 100 -15.86 21.86 0.88
CA ASN A 100 -15.00 20.83 0.31
C ASN A 100 -15.05 20.77 -1.23
N ALA A 101 -16.01 21.45 -1.87
CA ALA A 101 -16.09 21.56 -3.33
C ALA A 101 -15.07 22.57 -3.88
N GLN A 102 -13.81 22.42 -3.46
CA GLN A 102 -12.69 23.30 -3.81
C GLN A 102 -11.70 22.57 -4.69
N GLY A 103 -11.42 23.14 -5.87
CA GLY A 103 -10.39 22.62 -6.79
C GLY A 103 -8.97 22.76 -6.20
N THR A 104 -8.13 21.76 -6.43
CA THR A 104 -6.74 21.76 -5.94
C THR A 104 -5.77 21.38 -7.05
N PHE A 105 -4.58 22.01 -7.04
CA PHE A 105 -3.50 21.69 -7.97
C PHE A 105 -2.23 21.32 -7.19
N ARG A 106 -1.49 20.33 -7.69
CA ARG A 106 -0.24 19.87 -7.09
C ARG A 106 0.81 19.56 -8.13
N PHE A 107 2.07 19.82 -7.76
CA PHE A 107 3.25 19.32 -8.45
C PHE A 107 4.11 18.52 -7.47
N LEU A 108 4.40 17.26 -7.78
CA LEU A 108 5.07 16.33 -6.87
C LEU A 108 6.20 15.59 -7.57
N ALA A 109 7.41 15.64 -6.98
CA ALA A 109 8.61 14.89 -7.40
C ALA A 109 9.00 13.77 -6.42
N LEU A 110 8.21 13.54 -5.38
CA LEU A 110 8.56 12.74 -4.19
C LEU A 110 8.75 11.24 -4.44
N THR A 111 8.30 10.69 -5.55
CA THR A 111 8.41 9.26 -5.80
C THR A 111 9.59 8.86 -6.66
N THR A 112 10.53 9.77 -6.88
CA THR A 112 11.86 9.46 -7.42
C THR A 112 12.49 8.34 -6.59
N ARG A 113 13.09 7.35 -7.27
CA ARG A 113 13.49 6.09 -6.65
C ARG A 113 14.90 5.70 -7.04
N VAL A 114 15.61 5.10 -6.09
CA VAL A 114 16.90 4.47 -6.29
C VAL A 114 16.91 3.08 -5.66
N GLY A 115 17.61 2.14 -6.27
CA GLY A 115 17.71 0.79 -5.75
C GLY A 115 18.88 0.02 -6.33
N VAL A 116 19.18 -1.09 -5.70
CA VAL A 116 20.20 -2.06 -6.13
C VAL A 116 19.61 -3.46 -6.00
N ASN A 117 19.65 -4.22 -7.08
CA ASN A 117 19.43 -5.65 -7.03
C ASN A 117 20.78 -6.36 -6.85
N ILE A 118 20.83 -7.33 -5.93
CA ILE A 118 21.96 -8.21 -5.67
C ILE A 118 21.60 -9.56 -6.25
N VAL A 119 22.42 -10.09 -7.18
CA VAL A 119 22.10 -11.29 -7.96
C VAL A 119 23.30 -12.19 -8.12
N ASP A 120 23.06 -13.42 -8.56
CA ASP A 120 24.06 -14.40 -9.04
C ASP A 120 25.10 -14.86 -7.98
N TYR A 121 24.80 -14.76 -6.67
CA TYR A 121 25.60 -15.40 -5.63
C TYR A 121 25.15 -16.84 -5.42
N LYS A 122 26.11 -17.79 -5.49
CA LYS A 122 25.85 -19.22 -5.26
C LYS A 122 26.77 -19.78 -4.19
N TRP A 123 26.22 -20.58 -3.30
CA TRP A 123 26.98 -21.26 -2.25
C TRP A 123 26.32 -22.59 -1.89
N ARG A 124 27.05 -23.69 -1.99
CA ARG A 124 26.59 -25.05 -1.62
C ARG A 124 25.21 -25.42 -2.20
N GLY A 125 24.98 -25.10 -3.48
CA GLY A 125 23.70 -25.41 -4.15
C GLY A 125 22.55 -24.43 -3.85
N MET A 126 22.77 -23.42 -3.02
CA MET A 126 21.85 -22.32 -2.79
C MET A 126 22.20 -21.14 -3.70
N GLU A 127 21.18 -20.43 -4.17
CA GLU A 127 21.31 -19.15 -4.84
C GLU A 127 20.85 -18.03 -3.88
N PHE A 128 21.66 -16.99 -3.79
CA PHE A 128 21.38 -15.81 -2.97
C PHE A 128 21.05 -14.64 -3.88
N SER A 129 19.97 -13.98 -3.61
CA SER A 129 19.62 -12.71 -4.22
C SER A 129 19.10 -11.74 -3.16
N GLY A 130 19.06 -10.47 -3.51
CA GLY A 130 18.55 -9.46 -2.57
C GLY A 130 18.20 -8.17 -3.28
N LYS A 131 17.58 -7.28 -2.56
CA LYS A 131 17.21 -5.95 -3.05
C LYS A 131 17.27 -4.94 -1.92
N ILE A 132 17.78 -3.75 -2.24
CA ILE A 132 17.62 -2.54 -1.43
C ILE A 132 16.99 -1.49 -2.33
N GLU A 133 15.89 -0.88 -1.89
CA GLU A 133 15.16 0.14 -2.64
C GLU A 133 14.68 1.24 -1.70
N ALA A 134 14.91 2.49 -2.10
CA ALA A 134 14.43 3.67 -1.37
C ALA A 134 13.75 4.67 -2.31
N ASP A 135 12.82 5.44 -1.77
CA ASP A 135 12.21 6.61 -2.41
C ASP A 135 12.13 7.78 -1.43
N PHE A 136 11.59 8.90 -1.89
CA PHE A 136 11.36 10.06 -1.05
C PHE A 136 9.91 10.13 -0.59
N PHE A 137 9.70 10.61 0.62
CA PHE A 137 8.42 10.68 1.30
C PHE A 137 8.26 12.03 2.01
N ALA A 138 7.03 12.51 2.18
CA ALA A 138 6.74 13.83 2.73
C ALA A 138 6.83 13.94 4.26
N GLY A 139 7.33 12.90 4.96
CA GLY A 139 7.44 12.87 6.41
C GLY A 139 6.16 12.48 7.15
N LEU A 140 6.26 12.45 8.48
CA LEU A 140 5.20 11.94 9.37
C LEU A 140 3.99 12.88 9.53
N SER A 141 4.10 14.15 9.14
CA SER A 141 3.06 15.15 9.39
C SER A 141 1.96 15.23 8.32
N GLY A 142 1.90 14.28 7.41
CA GLY A 142 0.72 14.02 6.58
C GLY A 142 0.61 14.86 5.31
N THR A 143 0.96 16.15 5.29
CA THR A 143 0.75 17.01 4.12
C THR A 143 2.01 17.78 3.74
N VAL A 144 2.47 17.60 2.49
CA VAL A 144 3.69 18.22 1.94
C VAL A 144 3.66 19.74 2.06
N HIS A 145 2.52 20.34 1.77
CA HIS A 145 2.34 21.79 1.78
C HIS A 145 2.23 22.43 3.18
N LYS A 146 2.05 21.61 4.23
CA LYS A 146 2.04 22.09 5.63
C LYS A 146 3.41 22.03 6.31
N VAL A 147 4.37 21.30 5.76
CA VAL A 147 5.66 20.97 6.41
C VAL A 147 6.86 21.62 5.72
N GLY A 148 6.67 22.55 4.84
CA GLY A 148 7.78 23.25 4.19
C GLY A 148 8.65 22.39 3.30
N GLY A 149 8.11 21.34 2.69
CA GLY A 149 8.74 20.63 1.57
C GLY A 149 9.91 19.71 1.92
N VAL A 150 10.06 19.28 3.18
CA VAL A 150 11.12 18.34 3.57
C VAL A 150 10.77 16.94 3.10
N ALA A 151 11.45 16.47 2.04
CA ALA A 151 11.39 15.09 1.60
C ALA A 151 12.31 14.22 2.46
N GLN A 152 11.76 13.17 3.08
CA GLN A 152 12.53 12.19 3.84
C GLN A 152 12.82 10.96 2.97
N LEU A 153 14.05 10.44 3.06
CA LEU A 153 14.41 9.17 2.43
C LEU A 153 13.69 8.04 3.17
N ARG A 154 12.94 7.23 2.43
CA ARG A 154 12.20 6.09 2.97
C ARG A 154 12.73 4.78 2.42
N LEU A 155 13.03 3.82 3.30
CA LEU A 155 13.30 2.45 2.92
C LEU A 155 12.00 1.80 2.43
N ARG A 156 12.03 1.31 1.18
CA ARG A 156 10.88 0.62 0.57
C ARG A 156 11.01 -0.89 0.69
N GLN A 157 12.14 -1.40 0.23
CA GLN A 157 12.45 -2.82 0.25
C GLN A 157 13.88 -3.03 0.72
N ALA A 158 14.10 -4.00 1.59
CA ALA A 158 15.39 -4.48 2.02
C ALA A 158 15.24 -5.93 2.42
N TYR A 159 15.57 -6.83 1.52
CA TYR A 159 15.40 -8.26 1.74
C TYR A 159 16.49 -9.09 1.07
N VAL A 160 16.65 -10.31 1.56
CA VAL A 160 17.44 -11.38 0.95
C VAL A 160 16.52 -12.56 0.64
N THR A 161 16.78 -13.22 -0.48
CA THR A 161 16.14 -14.47 -0.85
C THR A 161 17.18 -15.57 -0.96
N LEU A 162 16.94 -16.68 -0.29
CA LEU A 162 17.69 -17.93 -0.36
C LEU A 162 16.88 -18.89 -1.21
N ALA A 163 17.44 -19.40 -2.29
CA ALA A 163 16.74 -20.25 -3.23
C ALA A 163 17.44 -21.60 -3.36
N TRP A 164 16.68 -22.67 -3.21
CA TRP A 164 17.11 -24.05 -3.51
C TRP A 164 16.41 -24.49 -4.79
N ASP A 165 17.19 -24.64 -5.84
CA ASP A 165 16.71 -25.07 -7.14
C ASP A 165 16.91 -26.59 -7.30
N SER A 166 16.14 -27.19 -8.20
CA SER A 166 16.30 -28.58 -8.61
C SER A 166 16.14 -29.64 -7.50
N LEU A 167 15.29 -29.38 -6.52
CA LEU A 167 14.88 -30.39 -5.55
C LEU A 167 14.02 -31.46 -6.25
N LYS A 168 14.44 -32.73 -6.24
CA LYS A 168 13.68 -33.82 -6.86
C LYS A 168 12.37 -34.07 -6.13
N MET A 169 11.26 -34.06 -6.86
CA MET A 169 9.93 -34.36 -6.36
C MET A 169 9.22 -35.33 -7.31
N GLY A 170 9.46 -36.63 -7.14
CA GLY A 170 8.99 -37.64 -8.07
C GLY A 170 9.66 -37.52 -9.44
N LYS A 171 8.87 -37.28 -10.50
CA LYS A 171 9.34 -37.02 -11.87
C LYS A 171 9.64 -35.56 -12.17
N ASP A 172 9.22 -34.67 -11.29
CA ASP A 172 9.37 -33.21 -11.44
C ASP A 172 10.43 -32.64 -10.48
N PHE A 173 10.73 -31.37 -10.64
CA PHE A 173 11.61 -30.62 -9.77
C PHE A 173 10.81 -29.55 -9.03
N ALA A 174 11.16 -29.31 -7.78
CA ALA A 174 10.66 -28.21 -6.99
C ALA A 174 11.77 -27.16 -6.77
N ARG A 175 11.37 -25.91 -6.63
CA ARG A 175 12.22 -24.83 -6.16
C ARG A 175 11.61 -24.26 -4.89
N ILE A 176 12.42 -24.03 -3.89
CA ILE A 176 12.02 -23.38 -2.64
C ILE A 176 12.77 -22.06 -2.53
N ASP A 177 12.05 -20.96 -2.37
CA ASP A 177 12.58 -19.62 -2.15
C ASP A 177 12.18 -19.16 -0.74
N LEU A 178 13.16 -18.88 0.13
CA LEU A 178 12.98 -18.29 1.44
C LEU A 178 13.38 -16.82 1.38
N THR A 179 12.42 -15.92 1.52
CA THR A 179 12.64 -14.46 1.53
C THR A 179 12.54 -13.93 2.96
N ILE A 180 13.54 -13.17 3.40
CA ILE A 180 13.60 -12.56 4.73
C ILE A 180 13.91 -11.08 4.57
N GLY A 181 13.11 -10.22 5.21
CA GLY A 181 13.28 -8.76 5.21
C GLY A 181 12.04 -8.01 4.78
N GLN A 182 12.17 -6.71 4.54
CA GLN A 182 11.05 -5.84 4.16
C GLN A 182 10.83 -5.89 2.65
N THR A 183 9.63 -6.31 2.24
CA THR A 183 9.20 -6.31 0.84
C THR A 183 7.68 -6.17 0.74
N TRP A 184 7.14 -6.29 -0.49
CA TRP A 184 5.71 -6.28 -0.71
C TRP A 184 5.02 -7.39 0.06
N HIS A 185 3.93 -7.03 0.73
CA HIS A 185 2.97 -8.01 1.25
C HIS A 185 2.51 -8.91 0.09
N PRO A 186 2.45 -10.24 0.25
CA PRO A 186 2.12 -11.15 -0.85
C PRO A 186 0.78 -10.82 -1.52
N MET A 187 -0.24 -10.43 -0.74
CA MET A 187 -1.52 -9.97 -1.28
C MET A 187 -1.39 -8.66 -2.07
N ALA A 188 -0.42 -7.80 -1.76
CA ALA A 188 -0.19 -6.52 -2.43
C ALA A 188 0.78 -6.59 -3.63
N ALA A 189 1.34 -7.76 -3.94
CA ALA A 189 2.34 -7.91 -4.99
C ALA A 189 1.75 -7.79 -6.41
N ASP A 190 0.48 -8.14 -6.60
CA ASP A 190 -0.22 -8.10 -7.88
C ASP A 190 -0.85 -6.71 -8.07
N LEU A 191 -0.12 -5.80 -8.69
CA LEU A 191 -0.57 -4.42 -8.92
C LEU A 191 -1.31 -4.28 -10.25
N CYS A 192 -2.30 -3.39 -10.29
CA CYS A 192 -2.96 -2.94 -11.51
C CYS A 192 -2.03 -2.06 -12.37
N ASP A 193 -2.41 -1.86 -13.61
CA ASP A 193 -1.73 -0.94 -14.52
C ASP A 193 -2.44 0.42 -14.47
N VAL A 194 -1.79 1.40 -13.88
CA VAL A 194 -2.19 2.82 -13.79
C VAL A 194 -0.93 3.66 -13.69
N ILE A 195 -0.99 4.94 -14.03
CA ILE A 195 0.10 5.87 -13.76
C ILE A 195 -0.04 6.58 -12.41
N ALA A 196 -1.22 6.54 -11.83
CA ALA A 196 -1.49 7.10 -10.51
C ALA A 196 -0.52 6.60 -9.45
N LEU A 197 -0.10 7.47 -8.55
CA LEU A 197 0.85 7.15 -7.47
C LEU A 197 0.33 6.07 -6.53
N ASN A 198 -0.97 6.02 -6.33
CA ASN A 198 -1.63 5.08 -5.44
C ASN A 198 -1.65 3.62 -5.96
N SER A 199 -1.20 3.38 -7.21
CA SER A 199 -1.15 2.04 -7.80
C SER A 199 -2.47 1.27 -7.66
N GLY A 200 -3.61 1.98 -7.78
CA GLY A 200 -4.96 1.41 -7.67
C GLY A 200 -5.56 1.42 -6.26
N ALA A 201 -4.86 1.89 -5.23
CA ALA A 201 -5.45 2.04 -3.90
C ALA A 201 -6.59 3.11 -3.92
N PRO A 202 -7.67 2.92 -3.15
CA PRO A 202 -7.92 1.88 -2.15
C PRO A 202 -8.53 0.56 -2.69
N PHE A 203 -8.67 0.41 -4.02
CA PHE A 203 -9.32 -0.74 -4.65
C PHE A 203 -8.44 -2.01 -4.66
N GLY A 204 -7.16 -1.89 -4.36
CA GLY A 204 -6.22 -2.98 -4.19
C GLY A 204 -5.34 -2.76 -2.97
N PRO A 205 -4.86 -3.85 -2.33
CA PRO A 205 -3.98 -3.74 -1.17
C PRO A 205 -2.66 -3.09 -1.57
N PHE A 206 -2.14 -2.29 -0.65
CA PHE A 206 -0.89 -1.57 -0.84
C PHE A 206 -0.11 -1.52 0.47
N ASN A 207 0.75 -2.49 0.70
CA ASN A 207 1.59 -2.55 1.90
C ASN A 207 2.94 -3.21 1.60
N ARG A 208 3.97 -2.79 2.31
CA ARG A 208 5.28 -3.42 2.40
C ARG A 208 5.61 -3.62 3.87
N SER A 209 5.97 -4.86 4.19
CA SER A 209 6.16 -5.30 5.56
C SER A 209 7.45 -6.08 5.71
N PRO A 210 8.13 -6.02 6.86
CA PRO A 210 9.07 -7.06 7.26
C PRO A 210 8.37 -8.41 7.28
N LEU A 211 8.96 -9.42 6.66
CA LEU A 211 8.37 -10.74 6.56
C LEU A 211 9.41 -11.85 6.50
N VAL A 212 8.97 -13.03 6.83
CA VAL A 212 9.59 -14.31 6.46
C VAL A 212 8.59 -15.01 5.53
N LYS A 213 8.97 -15.22 4.28
CA LYS A 213 8.11 -15.78 3.25
C LYS A 213 8.76 -17.00 2.62
N LEU A 214 8.01 -18.09 2.50
CA LEU A 214 8.37 -19.31 1.82
C LEU A 214 7.52 -19.48 0.57
N ASP A 215 8.17 -19.56 -0.60
CA ASP A 215 7.53 -19.93 -1.86
C ASP A 215 8.02 -21.32 -2.26
N ALA A 216 7.10 -22.27 -2.42
CA ALA A 216 7.37 -23.62 -2.93
C ALA A 216 6.80 -23.77 -4.34
N ARG A 217 7.66 -23.73 -5.36
CA ARG A 217 7.29 -23.96 -6.76
C ARG A 217 7.31 -25.44 -7.07
N LEU A 218 6.15 -25.97 -7.41
CA LEU A 218 5.92 -27.37 -7.68
C LEU A 218 5.76 -27.57 -9.19
N GLY A 219 6.82 -28.10 -9.83
CA GLY A 219 6.87 -28.23 -11.28
C GLY A 219 6.82 -26.86 -11.99
N LYS A 220 6.10 -26.82 -13.13
CA LYS A 220 6.05 -25.63 -14.02
C LYS A 220 4.98 -24.62 -13.65
N TYR A 221 3.93 -25.04 -12.98
CA TYR A 221 2.67 -24.31 -12.98
C TYR A 221 2.25 -23.79 -11.62
N ILE A 222 2.59 -24.45 -10.54
CA ILE A 222 2.05 -24.22 -9.21
C ILE A 222 3.10 -23.62 -8.28
N THR A 223 2.70 -22.59 -7.53
CA THR A 223 3.48 -22.06 -6.42
C THR A 223 2.58 -21.98 -5.19
N LEU A 224 3.05 -22.56 -4.09
CA LEU A 224 2.45 -22.40 -2.76
C LEU A 224 3.27 -21.36 -2.00
N THR A 225 2.61 -20.43 -1.36
CA THR A 225 3.23 -19.36 -0.57
C THR A 225 2.71 -19.40 0.87
N ALA A 226 3.62 -19.30 1.84
CA ALA A 226 3.29 -19.03 3.23
C ALA A 226 4.19 -17.91 3.75
N ALA A 227 3.63 -16.98 4.54
CA ALA A 227 4.41 -15.89 5.13
C ALA A 227 3.93 -15.54 6.53
N GLY A 228 4.89 -15.12 7.38
CA GLY A 228 4.64 -14.40 8.62
C GLY A 228 5.12 -12.96 8.44
N LEU A 229 4.31 -11.97 8.84
CA LEU A 229 4.56 -10.56 8.57
C LEU A 229 4.41 -9.71 9.83
N TRP A 230 5.04 -8.52 9.79
CA TRP A 230 4.92 -7.48 10.80
C TRP A 230 4.47 -6.18 10.15
N GLN A 231 3.42 -5.55 10.66
CA GLN A 231 2.89 -4.30 10.10
C GLN A 231 3.84 -3.12 10.32
N THR A 232 4.15 -2.35 9.28
CA THR A 232 5.03 -1.17 9.35
C THR A 232 4.57 0.01 8.52
N GLN A 233 4.24 -0.17 7.25
CA GLN A 233 3.90 0.94 6.35
C GLN A 233 2.46 1.40 6.55
N TYR A 234 1.54 0.47 6.61
CA TYR A 234 0.16 0.66 7.04
C TYR A 234 -0.07 -0.31 8.19
N MET A 235 -0.84 0.12 9.16
CA MET A 235 -1.03 -0.57 10.43
C MET A 235 -2.52 -0.64 10.73
N SER A 236 -2.91 -1.60 11.54
CA SER A 236 -4.27 -1.68 12.08
C SER A 236 -4.59 -0.41 12.86
N THR A 237 -5.83 0.04 12.76
CA THR A 237 -6.33 1.24 13.45
C THR A 237 -7.15 0.81 14.65
N GLY A 238 -7.07 1.55 15.74
CA GLY A 238 -7.79 1.24 16.98
C GLY A 238 -7.94 2.48 17.87
N PRO A 239 -8.16 2.31 19.19
CA PRO A 239 -8.38 3.42 20.13
C PRO A 239 -7.29 4.49 20.07
N ASP A 240 -6.03 4.11 19.88
CA ASP A 240 -4.88 5.02 19.83
C ASP A 240 -4.48 5.38 18.38
N GLY A 241 -5.41 5.28 17.43
CA GLY A 241 -5.15 5.50 16.02
C GLY A 241 -4.50 4.33 15.31
N SER A 242 -3.71 4.59 14.25
CA SER A 242 -3.01 3.54 13.49
C SER A 242 -1.64 3.28 14.09
N THR A 243 -1.42 2.07 14.64
CA THR A 243 -0.16 1.69 15.29
C THR A 243 0.12 0.19 15.19
N ALA A 244 1.41 -0.18 15.19
CA ALA A 244 1.85 -1.58 15.28
C ALA A 244 1.78 -2.16 16.71
N GLU A 245 1.47 -1.35 17.71
CA GLU A 245 1.35 -1.80 19.10
C GLU A 245 0.26 -2.85 19.28
N TYR A 246 -0.80 -2.78 18.46
CA TYR A 246 -1.86 -3.81 18.50
C TYR A 246 -1.35 -5.20 18.12
N MET A 247 -0.37 -5.30 17.22
CA MET A 247 0.34 -6.56 16.97
C MET A 247 1.30 -6.91 18.10
N LEU A 248 2.01 -5.91 18.66
CA LEU A 248 2.95 -6.12 19.77
C LEU A 248 2.25 -6.79 20.94
N TYR A 249 1.12 -6.26 21.37
CA TYR A 249 0.32 -6.84 22.47
C TYR A 249 -0.48 -8.07 22.02
N GLY A 250 -0.81 -8.19 20.74
CA GLY A 250 -1.41 -9.38 20.14
C GLY A 250 -0.48 -10.59 20.15
N LYS A 251 0.85 -10.40 20.18
CA LYS A 251 1.89 -11.46 20.24
C LYS A 251 1.79 -12.49 19.12
N THR A 252 1.17 -12.14 18.02
CA THR A 252 0.90 -13.02 16.89
C THR A 252 1.31 -12.31 15.60
N PRO A 253 2.19 -12.88 14.75
CA PRO A 253 2.44 -12.32 13.44
C PRO A 253 1.19 -12.41 12.59
N GLU A 254 1.04 -11.48 11.65
CA GLU A 254 0.11 -11.60 10.54
C GLU A 254 0.53 -12.80 9.69
N ALA A 255 -0.42 -13.63 9.27
CA ALA A 255 -0.16 -14.86 8.55
C ALA A 255 -0.82 -14.83 7.17
N TYR A 256 -0.05 -15.16 6.14
CA TYR A 256 -0.54 -15.25 4.77
C TYR A 256 -0.33 -16.65 4.19
N PHE A 257 -1.33 -17.14 3.46
CA PHE A 257 -1.26 -18.37 2.68
C PHE A 257 -1.82 -18.14 1.28
N GLY A 258 -1.10 -18.62 0.25
CA GLY A 258 -1.50 -18.41 -1.14
C GLY A 258 -1.14 -19.56 -2.06
N LEU A 259 -1.89 -19.66 -3.15
CA LEU A 259 -1.70 -20.56 -4.27
C LEU A 259 -1.66 -19.76 -5.56
N SER A 260 -0.62 -19.91 -6.36
CA SER A 260 -0.52 -19.33 -7.71
C SER A 260 -0.42 -20.43 -8.77
N VAL A 261 -1.09 -20.22 -9.89
CA VAL A 261 -1.00 -21.07 -11.07
C VAL A 261 -0.59 -20.20 -12.27
N HIS A 262 0.41 -20.68 -13.03
CA HIS A 262 0.97 -19.98 -14.17
C HIS A 262 0.93 -20.88 -15.41
N ASP A 263 0.27 -20.46 -16.49
CA ASP A 263 0.31 -21.16 -17.79
C ASP A 263 0.06 -20.20 -18.96
N LYS A 264 0.94 -20.25 -19.98
CA LYS A 264 0.76 -19.61 -21.31
C LYS A 264 0.21 -18.17 -21.29
N GLY A 265 0.76 -17.33 -20.42
CA GLY A 265 0.33 -15.93 -20.28
C GLY A 265 -0.79 -15.73 -19.25
N TRP A 266 -1.36 -16.78 -18.71
CA TRP A 266 -2.27 -16.74 -17.56
C TRP A 266 -1.50 -16.82 -16.24
N ILE A 267 -1.95 -16.04 -15.28
CA ILE A 267 -1.60 -16.15 -13.87
C ILE A 267 -2.91 -16.10 -13.09
N ALA A 268 -3.18 -17.12 -12.32
CA ALA A 268 -4.25 -17.13 -11.34
C ALA A 268 -3.62 -17.23 -9.94
N HIS A 269 -4.06 -16.37 -9.03
CA HIS A 269 -3.54 -16.33 -7.67
C HIS A 269 -4.72 -16.21 -6.71
N ALA A 270 -4.77 -17.05 -5.70
CA ALA A 270 -5.74 -16.96 -4.62
C ALA A 270 -5.01 -17.13 -3.29
N GLY A 271 -5.51 -16.50 -2.26
CA GLY A 271 -4.90 -16.60 -0.93
C GLY A 271 -5.78 -16.01 0.15
N VAL A 272 -5.29 -16.12 1.36
CA VAL A 272 -5.94 -15.62 2.56
C VAL A 272 -4.91 -14.96 3.46
N ASP A 273 -5.29 -13.83 4.01
CA ASP A 273 -4.58 -13.14 5.06
C ASP A 273 -5.33 -13.29 6.39
N VAL A 274 -4.58 -13.50 7.46
CA VAL A 274 -5.11 -13.69 8.82
C VAL A 274 -4.35 -12.80 9.78
N VAL A 275 -5.07 -11.89 10.41
CA VAL A 275 -4.53 -10.94 11.39
C VAL A 275 -5.19 -11.17 12.74
N SER A 276 -4.38 -11.21 13.80
CA SER A 276 -4.88 -11.28 15.17
C SER A 276 -4.16 -10.23 16.01
N ILE A 277 -4.89 -9.22 16.44
CA ILE A 277 -4.39 -8.06 17.17
C ILE A 277 -5.06 -7.92 18.54
N SER A 278 -4.39 -7.19 19.44
CA SER A 278 -4.95 -6.78 20.72
C SER A 278 -5.17 -5.26 20.69
N PRO A 279 -6.41 -4.78 20.47
CA PRO A 279 -6.70 -3.34 20.43
C PRO A 279 -6.43 -2.63 21.76
N ARG A 280 -6.55 -3.35 22.88
CA ARG A 280 -6.29 -2.86 24.22
C ARG A 280 -5.64 -3.94 25.08
N HIS A 281 -4.81 -3.52 26.02
CA HIS A 281 -4.22 -4.39 27.04
C HIS A 281 -4.53 -3.90 28.46
N GLN A 282 -5.25 -2.78 28.58
CA GLN A 282 -5.76 -2.21 29.82
C GLN A 282 -7.22 -1.80 29.66
N GLY A 283 -8.01 -2.03 30.67
CA GLY A 283 -9.40 -1.60 30.78
C GLY A 283 -9.61 -0.87 32.11
N THR A 284 -10.82 -0.38 32.32
CA THR A 284 -11.24 0.28 33.57
C THR A 284 -12.48 -0.41 34.10
N ILE A 285 -12.53 -0.65 35.41
CA ILE A 285 -13.70 -1.12 36.14
C ILE A 285 -14.02 -0.14 37.27
N ILE A 286 -15.24 -0.16 37.71
CA ILE A 286 -15.66 0.62 38.88
C ILE A 286 -15.49 -0.25 40.13
N GLY A 287 -14.66 0.22 41.04
CA GLY A 287 -14.47 -0.42 42.36
C GLY A 287 -15.70 -0.32 43.28
N ASN A 288 -15.70 -1.08 44.35
CA ASN A 288 -16.81 -1.09 45.32
C ASN A 288 -17.04 0.26 46.03
N ASP A 289 -16.02 1.12 45.98
CA ASP A 289 -16.05 2.49 46.53
C ASP A 289 -16.48 3.54 45.48
N GLY A 290 -16.80 3.09 44.24
CA GLY A 290 -17.14 3.96 43.12
C GLY A 290 -15.93 4.56 42.39
N SER A 291 -14.70 4.20 42.79
CA SER A 291 -13.49 4.66 42.08
C SER A 291 -13.22 3.89 40.77
N GLU A 292 -12.66 4.56 39.81
CA GLU A 292 -12.16 3.91 38.57
C GLU A 292 -10.83 3.19 38.87
N VAL A 293 -10.76 1.92 38.55
CA VAL A 293 -9.58 1.08 38.72
C VAL A 293 -9.13 0.51 37.39
N ALA A 294 -7.88 0.77 37.03
CA ALA A 294 -7.27 0.19 35.82
C ALA A 294 -7.01 -1.31 36.02
N VAL A 295 -7.42 -2.13 35.08
CA VAL A 295 -7.23 -3.58 35.06
C VAL A 295 -6.54 -4.04 33.79
N LYS A 296 -5.87 -5.19 33.85
CA LYS A 296 -5.34 -5.82 32.63
C LYS A 296 -6.48 -6.55 31.92
N VAL A 297 -6.59 -6.30 30.61
CA VAL A 297 -7.51 -7.02 29.74
C VAL A 297 -6.73 -7.78 28.64
N ASN A 298 -7.38 -8.75 28.04
CA ASN A 298 -6.80 -9.51 26.93
C ASN A 298 -7.74 -9.41 25.71
N ASP A 299 -8.10 -8.19 25.39
CA ASP A 299 -8.95 -7.87 24.26
C ASP A 299 -8.29 -8.35 22.96
N ARG A 300 -9.07 -8.97 22.08
CA ARG A 300 -8.55 -9.53 20.84
C ARG A 300 -9.58 -9.48 19.72
N ILE A 301 -9.10 -9.17 18.52
CA ILE A 301 -9.85 -9.37 17.29
C ILE A 301 -9.01 -10.18 16.31
N THR A 302 -9.62 -11.20 15.70
CA THR A 302 -9.00 -12.00 14.63
C THR A 302 -9.84 -11.87 13.38
N THR A 303 -9.19 -11.54 12.27
CA THR A 303 -9.81 -11.26 10.97
C THR A 303 -9.22 -12.14 9.88
N VAL A 304 -10.03 -12.44 8.86
CA VAL A 304 -9.68 -13.31 7.74
C VAL A 304 -10.08 -12.64 6.43
N SER A 305 -9.10 -12.40 5.57
CA SER A 305 -9.30 -11.67 4.31
C SER A 305 -8.88 -12.51 3.10
N PRO A 306 -9.81 -13.27 2.47
CA PRO A 306 -9.54 -14.00 1.24
C PRO A 306 -9.49 -13.06 0.02
N PHE A 307 -8.71 -13.46 -0.99
CA PHE A 307 -8.66 -12.77 -2.28
C PHE A 307 -8.47 -13.71 -3.45
N ALA A 308 -8.78 -13.22 -4.65
CA ALA A 308 -8.46 -13.85 -5.91
C ALA A 308 -7.92 -12.82 -6.91
N TYR A 309 -6.96 -13.23 -7.71
CA TYR A 309 -6.35 -12.44 -8.79
C TYR A 309 -6.27 -13.25 -10.05
N LEU A 310 -6.49 -12.60 -11.19
CA LEU A 310 -6.34 -13.17 -12.51
C LEU A 310 -5.60 -12.20 -13.43
N GLN A 311 -4.61 -12.71 -14.15
CA GLN A 311 -3.92 -11.99 -15.23
C GLN A 311 -3.93 -12.82 -16.50
N TYR A 312 -4.13 -12.15 -17.62
CA TYR A 312 -3.84 -12.69 -18.94
C TYR A 312 -3.01 -11.70 -19.73
N LYS A 313 -1.90 -12.20 -20.34
CA LYS A 313 -1.05 -11.38 -21.20
C LYS A 313 -0.75 -12.11 -22.49
N LYS A 314 -1.00 -11.44 -23.62
CA LYS A 314 -0.66 -11.94 -24.97
C LYS A 314 -0.26 -10.77 -25.86
N GLY A 315 0.98 -10.80 -26.34
CA GLY A 315 1.53 -9.70 -27.15
C GLY A 315 1.44 -8.35 -26.43
N GLU A 316 0.78 -7.40 -27.05
CA GLU A 316 0.59 -6.03 -26.52
C GLU A 316 -0.67 -5.88 -25.65
N PHE A 317 -1.45 -6.95 -25.48
CA PHE A 317 -2.63 -6.96 -24.63
C PHE A 317 -2.29 -7.51 -23.24
N SER A 318 -2.78 -6.82 -22.19
CA SER A 318 -2.74 -7.29 -20.81
C SER A 318 -4.09 -7.03 -20.15
N PHE A 319 -4.63 -8.04 -19.50
CA PHE A 319 -5.79 -7.98 -18.64
C PHE A 319 -5.39 -8.40 -17.23
N LYS A 320 -5.83 -7.65 -16.23
CA LYS A 320 -5.66 -8.00 -14.82
C LYS A 320 -6.94 -7.69 -14.05
N ALA A 321 -7.30 -8.55 -13.12
CA ALA A 321 -8.42 -8.35 -12.21
C ALA A 321 -8.08 -8.92 -10.84
N LYS A 322 -8.58 -8.27 -9.79
CA LYS A 322 -8.42 -8.71 -8.42
C LYS A 322 -9.68 -8.40 -7.63
N THR A 323 -10.07 -9.32 -6.78
CA THR A 323 -11.14 -9.12 -5.81
C THR A 323 -10.69 -9.58 -4.43
N ILE A 324 -11.10 -8.85 -3.40
CA ILE A 324 -10.77 -9.11 -2.01
C ILE A 324 -12.04 -8.95 -1.19
N PHE A 325 -12.27 -9.88 -0.30
CA PHE A 325 -13.23 -9.71 0.79
C PHE A 325 -12.41 -9.47 2.05
N ALA A 326 -12.40 -8.24 2.54
CA ALA A 326 -11.57 -7.84 3.67
C ALA A 326 -12.39 -7.71 4.95
N GLU A 327 -11.85 -8.22 6.04
CA GLU A 327 -12.25 -7.93 7.41
C GLU A 327 -11.18 -7.04 8.04
N ALA A 328 -11.53 -5.82 8.46
CA ALA A 328 -10.59 -4.84 9.03
C ALA A 328 -9.33 -4.63 8.17
N GLY A 329 -9.52 -4.24 6.89
CA GLY A 329 -8.47 -4.22 5.86
C GLY A 329 -7.53 -3.02 5.89
N GLU A 330 -7.59 -2.14 6.87
CA GLU A 330 -6.84 -0.88 6.92
C GLU A 330 -5.32 -1.07 6.97
N HIS A 331 -4.83 -2.15 7.57
CA HIS A 331 -3.40 -2.50 7.60
C HIS A 331 -2.84 -2.82 6.20
N MET A 332 -3.70 -3.14 5.25
CA MET A 332 -3.35 -3.28 3.83
C MET A 332 -3.76 -2.07 2.99
N ASN A 333 -4.09 -0.94 3.62
CA ASN A 333 -4.56 0.26 2.94
C ASN A 333 -5.88 0.06 2.17
N LEU A 334 -6.72 -0.87 2.59
CA LEU A 334 -8.08 -1.08 2.13
C LEU A 334 -9.07 -0.31 3.03
N ASP A 335 -10.30 -0.16 2.58
CA ASP A 335 -11.39 0.35 3.40
C ASP A 335 -11.82 -0.70 4.43
N GLY A 336 -12.40 -0.26 5.52
CA GLY A 336 -12.86 -1.10 6.62
C GLY A 336 -12.39 -0.60 7.97
N GLY A 337 -12.26 -1.52 8.91
CA GLY A 337 -11.93 -1.28 10.30
C GLY A 337 -12.72 -2.26 11.18
N TYR A 338 -12.91 -1.92 12.43
CA TYR A 338 -13.72 -2.70 13.35
C TYR A 338 -14.38 -1.78 14.38
N GLY A 339 -15.36 -2.32 15.07
CA GLY A 339 -16.02 -1.65 16.17
C GLY A 339 -16.14 -2.55 17.39
N VAL A 340 -16.44 -1.94 18.53
CA VAL A 340 -16.78 -2.64 19.76
C VAL A 340 -18.21 -3.18 19.62
N SER A 341 -18.40 -4.47 19.88
CA SER A 341 -19.72 -5.11 19.91
C SER A 341 -20.26 -5.21 21.31
N LYS A 342 -19.39 -5.26 22.33
CA LYS A 342 -19.81 -5.38 23.73
C LYS A 342 -18.74 -4.84 24.68
N VAL A 343 -19.20 -4.18 25.72
CA VAL A 343 -18.38 -3.76 26.87
C VAL A 343 -18.76 -4.69 28.04
N ASN A 344 -17.77 -5.37 28.62
CA ASN A 344 -17.95 -6.31 29.71
C ASN A 344 -17.67 -5.66 31.09
N GLU A 345 -18.28 -6.18 32.14
CA GLU A 345 -18.12 -5.67 33.51
C GLU A 345 -16.69 -5.82 34.08
N ASP A 346 -15.90 -6.75 33.53
CA ASP A 346 -14.48 -6.94 33.86
C ASP A 346 -13.53 -5.93 33.18
N GLY A 347 -14.09 -4.95 32.49
CA GLY A 347 -13.33 -3.93 31.72
C GLY A 347 -12.85 -4.38 30.35
N SER A 348 -13.09 -5.63 29.94
CA SER A 348 -12.75 -6.12 28.59
C SER A 348 -13.80 -5.72 27.56
N TRP A 349 -13.40 -5.66 26.28
CA TRP A 349 -14.28 -5.38 25.15
C TRP A 349 -14.25 -6.52 24.13
N GLU A 350 -15.40 -6.77 23.53
CA GLU A 350 -15.53 -7.63 22.36
C GLU A 350 -15.61 -6.79 21.10
N TYR A 351 -15.11 -7.31 20.00
CA TYR A 351 -14.99 -6.56 18.73
C TYR A 351 -15.58 -7.34 17.57
N THR A 352 -16.10 -6.61 16.59
CA THR A 352 -16.56 -7.16 15.32
C THR A 352 -15.96 -6.39 14.16
N PRO A 353 -15.42 -7.08 13.10
CA PRO A 353 -14.82 -6.39 11.96
C PRO A 353 -15.88 -5.82 11.03
N ILE A 354 -15.57 -4.66 10.43
CA ILE A 354 -16.30 -4.14 9.28
C ILE A 354 -15.81 -4.91 8.06
N ARG A 355 -16.75 -5.49 7.32
CA ARG A 355 -16.50 -6.31 6.14
C ARG A 355 -16.67 -5.48 4.89
N THR A 356 -15.69 -5.56 3.97
CA THR A 356 -15.73 -4.86 2.70
C THR A 356 -15.36 -5.79 1.56
N SER A 357 -15.95 -5.58 0.38
CA SER A 357 -15.38 -6.12 -0.85
C SER A 357 -14.65 -5.03 -1.59
N SER A 358 -13.51 -5.36 -2.15
CA SER A 358 -12.73 -4.46 -3.00
C SER A 358 -12.35 -5.20 -4.27
N THR A 359 -12.74 -4.65 -5.41
CA THR A 359 -12.53 -5.28 -6.72
C THR A 359 -11.99 -4.25 -7.70
N TRP A 360 -11.00 -4.66 -8.50
CA TRP A 360 -10.53 -3.83 -9.61
C TRP A 360 -10.21 -4.67 -10.85
N VAL A 361 -10.28 -4.00 -11.99
CA VAL A 361 -9.90 -4.51 -13.30
C VAL A 361 -8.98 -3.49 -13.97
N SER A 362 -7.93 -3.95 -14.64
CA SER A 362 -7.15 -3.11 -15.54
C SER A 362 -6.88 -3.80 -16.87
N ILE A 363 -7.00 -3.03 -17.95
CA ILE A 363 -6.78 -3.46 -19.32
C ILE A 363 -5.74 -2.57 -19.94
N VAL A 364 -4.72 -3.16 -20.55
CA VAL A 364 -3.68 -2.44 -21.31
C VAL A 364 -3.70 -2.95 -22.73
N TYR A 365 -3.72 -2.03 -23.68
CA TYR A 365 -3.51 -2.32 -25.07
C TYR A 365 -2.61 -1.26 -25.72
N GLY A 366 -1.75 -1.68 -26.63
CA GLY A 366 -0.91 -0.78 -27.41
C GLY A 366 0.50 -1.31 -27.59
N GLY A 367 1.19 -0.80 -28.58
CA GLY A 367 2.45 -1.33 -29.01
C GLY A 367 3.42 -0.29 -29.56
N LYS A 368 4.38 -0.75 -30.33
CA LYS A 368 5.37 0.09 -30.98
C LYS A 368 4.71 1.04 -31.97
N VAL A 369 5.17 2.29 -31.96
CA VAL A 369 4.76 3.34 -32.90
C VAL A 369 6.02 3.99 -33.49
N GLY A 370 5.92 4.60 -34.69
CA GLY A 370 7.04 5.19 -35.41
C GLY A 370 7.79 4.21 -36.31
N ALA A 371 8.86 4.67 -36.96
CA ALA A 371 9.66 3.87 -37.87
C ALA A 371 10.46 2.78 -37.10
N GLN A 372 10.57 1.59 -37.69
CA GLN A 372 11.31 0.47 -37.07
C GLN A 372 12.82 0.73 -36.89
N GLU A 373 13.36 1.72 -37.56
CA GLU A 373 14.79 2.06 -37.56
C GLU A 373 15.22 3.08 -36.50
N ASP A 374 14.28 3.56 -35.69
CA ASP A 374 14.58 4.51 -34.60
C ASP A 374 15.50 3.88 -33.54
N LYS A 375 16.62 4.58 -33.25
CA LYS A 375 17.56 4.21 -32.17
C LYS A 375 16.87 4.13 -30.78
N HIS A 376 15.72 4.78 -30.64
CA HIS A 376 14.91 4.83 -29.42
C HIS A 376 13.51 4.28 -29.72
N PRO A 377 13.22 3.02 -29.39
CA PRO A 377 11.91 2.42 -29.64
C PRO A 377 10.82 3.23 -28.94
N GLN A 378 9.81 3.60 -29.71
CA GLN A 378 8.65 4.35 -29.25
C GLN A 378 7.51 3.36 -28.99
N LYS A 379 6.74 3.60 -27.95
CA LYS A 379 5.57 2.78 -27.60
C LYS A 379 4.44 3.68 -27.09
N LEU A 380 3.23 3.42 -27.61
CA LEU A 380 2.00 4.06 -27.15
C LEU A 380 1.09 3.00 -26.56
N GLN A 381 0.55 3.25 -25.36
CA GLN A 381 -0.36 2.33 -24.67
C GLN A 381 -1.58 3.10 -24.14
N GLY A 382 -2.76 2.55 -24.37
CA GLY A 382 -3.97 2.89 -23.66
C GLY A 382 -4.13 1.94 -22.47
N ILE A 383 -4.50 2.49 -21.32
CA ILE A 383 -4.77 1.75 -20.10
C ILE A 383 -6.17 2.16 -19.63
N LEU A 384 -6.98 1.19 -19.25
CA LEU A 384 -8.26 1.43 -18.61
C LEU A 384 -8.28 0.72 -17.27
N PHE A 385 -8.50 1.46 -16.20
CA PHE A 385 -8.69 0.94 -14.85
C PHE A 385 -10.12 1.20 -14.40
N GLY A 386 -10.73 0.21 -13.73
CA GLY A 386 -11.99 0.33 -13.01
C GLY A 386 -11.86 -0.31 -11.65
N GLY A 387 -12.39 0.36 -10.61
CA GLY A 387 -12.38 -0.12 -9.24
C GLY A 387 -13.74 0.07 -8.57
N TYR A 388 -14.10 -0.85 -7.67
CA TYR A 388 -15.33 -0.79 -6.87
C TYR A 388 -15.10 -1.35 -5.47
N ILE A 389 -15.60 -0.63 -4.47
CA ILE A 389 -15.61 -1.04 -3.06
C ILE A 389 -17.04 -0.98 -2.57
N LYS A 390 -17.43 -1.97 -1.75
CA LYS A 390 -18.71 -2.01 -1.06
C LYS A 390 -18.49 -2.42 0.39
N SER A 391 -19.04 -1.62 1.34
CA SER A 391 -19.16 -2.02 2.74
C SER A 391 -20.36 -2.93 2.94
N PHE A 392 -20.18 -3.98 3.74
CA PHE A 392 -21.25 -4.90 4.17
C PHE A 392 -21.56 -4.76 5.66
N GLY A 393 -20.96 -3.72 6.31
CA GLY A 393 -21.11 -3.53 7.75
C GLY A 393 -20.45 -4.62 8.58
N THR A 394 -20.98 -4.87 9.75
CA THR A 394 -20.44 -5.83 10.73
C THR A 394 -21.27 -7.11 10.77
N LYS A 395 -20.70 -8.17 11.32
CA LYS A 395 -21.41 -9.43 11.55
C LYS A 395 -22.32 -9.33 12.78
N ASP A 396 -21.76 -8.77 13.83
CA ASP A 396 -22.44 -8.59 15.10
C ASP A 396 -22.84 -7.12 15.26
N ALA A 397 -23.87 -6.84 16.03
CA ALA A 397 -24.27 -5.47 16.36
C ALA A 397 -23.12 -4.74 17.08
N LEU A 398 -23.02 -3.46 16.85
CA LEU A 398 -22.05 -2.59 17.49
C LEU A 398 -22.62 -2.05 18.81
N PHE A 399 -21.73 -1.68 19.71
CA PHE A 399 -22.08 -1.06 20.98
C PHE A 399 -22.70 0.32 20.74
N ASP A 400 -23.82 0.54 21.41
CA ASP A 400 -24.62 1.74 21.37
C ASP A 400 -24.91 2.09 22.86
N ALA A 401 -24.15 3.05 23.39
CA ALA A 401 -24.22 3.43 24.80
C ALA A 401 -25.49 4.24 25.13
N GLU A 402 -25.95 5.02 24.17
CA GLU A 402 -27.09 5.93 24.36
C GLU A 402 -28.42 5.27 23.96
N GLY A 403 -28.41 4.16 23.24
CA GLY A 403 -29.61 3.45 22.77
C GLY A 403 -30.33 4.21 21.64
N ASP A 404 -29.61 5.04 20.90
CA ASP A 404 -30.16 5.84 19.80
C ASP A 404 -30.04 5.15 18.43
N GLY A 405 -29.47 3.94 18.40
CA GLY A 405 -29.26 3.14 17.21
C GLY A 405 -27.98 3.49 16.43
N ILE A 406 -27.15 4.38 16.96
CA ILE A 406 -25.89 4.80 16.37
C ILE A 406 -24.70 4.19 17.13
N ALA A 407 -23.76 3.64 16.41
CA ALA A 407 -22.58 3.02 17.00
C ALA A 407 -21.55 4.05 17.48
N ASP A 408 -21.05 3.88 18.71
CA ASP A 408 -20.13 4.81 19.35
C ASP A 408 -18.67 4.52 19.04
N MET A 409 -18.21 3.31 19.25
CA MET A 409 -16.82 2.93 19.25
C MET A 409 -16.44 2.18 17.96
N ILE A 410 -16.13 2.96 16.91
CA ILE A 410 -15.71 2.46 15.59
C ILE A 410 -14.33 3.00 15.25
N TYR A 411 -13.44 2.11 14.87
CA TYR A 411 -12.05 2.41 14.53
C TYR A 411 -11.80 2.13 13.05
N THR A 412 -11.57 3.17 12.26
CA THR A 412 -11.32 3.12 10.81
C THR A 412 -10.22 4.07 10.41
N ALA A 413 -9.40 3.71 9.45
CA ALA A 413 -8.38 4.61 8.88
C ALA A 413 -8.97 5.66 7.91
N ARG A 414 -10.21 5.47 7.46
CA ARG A 414 -10.97 6.35 6.56
C ARG A 414 -12.34 6.68 7.14
N PRO A 415 -13.10 7.60 6.54
CA PRO A 415 -14.39 7.98 7.08
C PRO A 415 -15.32 6.77 7.29
N LYS A 416 -15.79 6.61 8.51
CA LYS A 416 -16.68 5.51 8.92
C LYS A 416 -18.03 5.52 8.21
N ASN A 417 -18.43 6.67 7.65
CA ASN A 417 -19.68 6.84 6.92
C ASN A 417 -19.58 6.52 5.42
N THR A 418 -18.48 5.91 4.95
CA THR A 418 -18.32 5.42 3.58
C THR A 418 -19.10 4.13 3.36
N ASN A 419 -20.05 4.14 2.40
CA ASN A 419 -20.84 2.97 2.05
C ASN A 419 -20.30 2.22 0.83
N GLN A 420 -19.98 2.96 -0.25
CA GLN A 420 -19.36 2.40 -1.46
C GLN A 420 -18.54 3.44 -2.22
N VAL A 421 -17.55 2.96 -2.96
CA VAL A 421 -16.65 3.78 -3.76
C VAL A 421 -16.50 3.14 -5.13
N TRP A 422 -16.51 3.94 -6.20
CA TRP A 422 -16.09 3.47 -7.52
C TRP A 422 -15.14 4.45 -8.17
N ARG A 423 -14.29 3.93 -9.07
CA ARG A 423 -13.33 4.71 -9.84
C ARG A 423 -13.24 4.19 -11.26
N LEU A 424 -13.09 5.11 -12.21
CA LEU A 424 -12.74 4.83 -13.60
C LEU A 424 -11.56 5.71 -13.99
N SER A 425 -10.50 5.13 -14.57
CA SER A 425 -9.30 5.86 -14.97
C SER A 425 -8.81 5.42 -16.35
N PRO A 426 -9.21 6.09 -17.45
CA PRO A 426 -8.54 5.98 -18.73
C PRO A 426 -7.19 6.71 -18.70
N THR A 427 -6.16 6.06 -19.26
CA THR A 427 -4.77 6.54 -19.27
C THR A 427 -4.15 6.35 -20.65
N LEU A 428 -3.38 7.35 -21.08
CA LEU A 428 -2.49 7.28 -22.24
C LEU A 428 -1.05 7.34 -21.77
N LEU A 429 -0.25 6.32 -22.12
CA LEU A 429 1.15 6.22 -21.76
C LEU A 429 2.02 6.14 -23.01
N TYR A 430 2.88 7.14 -23.21
CA TYR A 430 3.86 7.18 -24.28
C TYR A 430 5.27 6.96 -23.73
N THR A 431 6.02 6.05 -24.33
CA THR A 431 7.39 5.70 -23.95
C THR A 431 8.33 5.88 -25.12
N VAL A 432 9.44 6.57 -24.90
CA VAL A 432 10.54 6.73 -25.85
C VAL A 432 11.85 6.36 -25.15
N GLY A 433 12.43 5.23 -25.51
CA GLY A 433 13.62 4.70 -24.84
C GLY A 433 13.40 4.55 -23.32
N LYS A 434 14.14 5.36 -22.54
CA LYS A 434 14.05 5.38 -21.06
C LYS A 434 13.07 6.43 -20.52
N PHE A 435 12.49 7.26 -21.37
CA PHE A 435 11.59 8.33 -20.97
C PHE A 435 10.12 7.95 -21.19
N GLN A 436 9.26 8.33 -20.25
CA GLN A 436 7.83 8.08 -20.30
C GLN A 436 7.05 9.37 -20.02
N LEU A 437 5.98 9.56 -20.78
CA LEU A 437 4.94 10.56 -20.57
C LEU A 437 3.62 9.85 -20.36
N GLY A 438 2.88 10.23 -19.33
CA GLY A 438 1.56 9.66 -19.02
C GLY A 438 0.54 10.77 -18.81
N LEU A 439 -0.65 10.59 -19.39
CA LEU A 439 -1.82 11.41 -19.14
C LEU A 439 -2.95 10.50 -18.65
N GLU A 440 -3.49 10.77 -17.48
CA GLU A 440 -4.56 10.01 -16.85
C GLU A 440 -5.68 10.94 -16.43
N TYR A 441 -6.90 10.58 -16.78
CA TYR A 441 -8.10 11.13 -16.21
C TYR A 441 -8.69 10.13 -15.23
N GLU A 442 -9.06 10.58 -14.04
CA GLU A 442 -9.62 9.73 -12.99
C GLU A 442 -10.92 10.36 -12.48
N ILE A 443 -12.00 9.61 -12.55
CA ILE A 443 -13.25 9.93 -11.88
C ILE A 443 -13.42 8.99 -10.69
N THR A 444 -13.56 9.54 -9.49
CA THR A 444 -13.81 8.78 -8.25
C THR A 444 -15.07 9.30 -7.60
N SER A 445 -16.00 8.41 -7.30
CA SER A 445 -17.26 8.75 -6.64
C SER A 445 -17.48 7.87 -5.42
N VAL A 446 -17.92 8.51 -4.35
CA VAL A 446 -18.19 7.88 -3.04
C VAL A 446 -19.63 8.11 -2.65
N GLN A 447 -20.27 7.09 -2.14
CA GLN A 447 -21.54 7.20 -1.46
C GLN A 447 -21.30 7.27 0.05
N TYR A 448 -21.69 8.38 0.65
CA TYR A 448 -21.67 8.63 2.08
C TYR A 448 -23.06 8.54 2.69
N GLY A 449 -23.11 8.20 3.98
CA GLY A 449 -24.31 8.33 4.81
C GLY A 449 -24.21 9.51 5.77
N ARG A 450 -25.34 10.13 6.16
CA ARG A 450 -25.38 11.31 7.04
C ARG A 450 -25.74 11.01 8.49
N GLY A 451 -26.44 9.94 8.78
CA GLY A 451 -27.01 9.67 10.09
C GLY A 451 -26.11 8.90 11.06
N GLY A 452 -24.79 8.88 10.84
CA GLY A 452 -23.88 8.04 11.60
C GLY A 452 -23.87 6.60 11.10
N VAL A 453 -23.24 5.70 11.86
CA VAL A 453 -23.20 4.27 11.56
C VAL A 453 -24.26 3.57 12.40
N ASN A 454 -25.17 2.88 11.74
CA ASN A 454 -26.24 2.10 12.38
C ASN A 454 -25.63 0.98 13.23
N ALA A 455 -25.92 0.96 14.52
CA ALA A 455 -25.36 0.00 15.46
C ALA A 455 -25.76 -1.44 15.16
N ALA A 456 -26.95 -1.69 14.62
CA ALA A 456 -27.41 -3.03 14.31
C ALA A 456 -26.74 -3.64 13.06
N THR A 457 -26.32 -2.81 12.11
CA THR A 457 -25.78 -3.27 10.80
C THR A 457 -24.31 -2.95 10.58
N GLY A 458 -23.75 -1.96 11.30
CA GLY A 458 -22.42 -1.42 11.04
C GLY A 458 -22.31 -0.66 9.72
N LEU A 459 -23.43 -0.21 9.14
CA LEU A 459 -23.49 0.56 7.89
C LEU A 459 -23.92 2.00 8.15
N ALA A 460 -23.40 2.93 7.37
CA ALA A 460 -23.94 4.28 7.28
C ALA A 460 -25.02 4.28 6.19
N ASP A 461 -26.22 3.80 6.50
CA ASP A 461 -27.28 3.48 5.56
C ASP A 461 -28.40 4.53 5.47
N SER A 462 -28.30 5.64 6.22
CA SER A 462 -29.24 6.75 6.19
C SER A 462 -28.68 7.99 5.50
N GLY A 463 -29.56 8.80 4.89
CA GLY A 463 -29.18 10.05 4.22
C GLY A 463 -28.12 9.87 3.12
N LEU A 464 -28.21 8.79 2.37
CA LEU A 464 -27.22 8.44 1.34
C LEU A 464 -27.13 9.48 0.24
N HIS A 465 -25.90 9.89 -0.08
CA HIS A 465 -25.61 10.84 -1.16
C HIS A 465 -24.26 10.53 -1.81
N TRP A 466 -24.10 10.94 -3.07
CA TRP A 466 -22.89 10.75 -3.84
C TRP A 466 -22.06 12.02 -3.91
N VAL A 467 -20.75 11.84 -3.73
CA VAL A 467 -19.75 12.88 -3.90
C VAL A 467 -18.71 12.43 -4.90
N THR A 468 -18.40 13.29 -5.88
CA THR A 468 -17.51 12.93 -7.00
C THR A 468 -16.35 13.92 -7.11
N ASN A 469 -15.15 13.38 -7.36
CA ASN A 469 -13.97 14.11 -7.77
C ASN A 469 -13.54 13.74 -9.18
N HIS A 470 -13.16 14.73 -9.97
CA HIS A 470 -12.54 14.58 -11.27
C HIS A 470 -11.07 14.98 -11.16
N ARG A 471 -10.16 14.06 -11.47
CA ARG A 471 -8.72 14.28 -11.45
C ARG A 471 -8.16 14.21 -12.85
N ILE A 472 -7.27 15.17 -13.18
CA ILE A 472 -6.40 15.10 -14.35
C ILE A 472 -4.97 15.00 -13.84
N GLN A 473 -4.22 14.01 -14.32
CA GLN A 473 -2.86 13.76 -13.90
C GLN A 473 -1.94 13.61 -15.10
N PHE A 474 -0.84 14.37 -15.09
CA PHE A 474 0.25 14.25 -16.05
C PHE A 474 1.50 13.76 -15.35
N MET A 475 2.17 12.77 -15.94
CA MET A 475 3.39 12.17 -15.40
C MET A 475 4.54 12.30 -16.38
N THR A 476 5.72 12.69 -15.87
CA THR A 476 7.00 12.48 -16.56
C THR A 476 7.86 11.51 -15.76
N LYS A 477 8.51 10.56 -16.44
CA LYS A 477 9.40 9.59 -15.80
C LYS A 477 10.59 9.28 -16.66
N PHE A 478 11.79 9.32 -16.09
CA PHE A 478 13.05 8.91 -16.71
C PHE A 478 13.67 7.76 -15.93
N ASN A 479 13.89 6.62 -16.58
CA ASN A 479 14.52 5.43 -15.99
C ASN A 479 16.01 5.42 -16.29
N PHE A 480 16.87 5.02 -15.36
CA PHE A 480 18.33 4.93 -15.54
C PHE A 480 18.89 3.60 -15.01
#